data_693217e4c396b38de300eb2b2be0aef1
#
_entry.id   693217e4c396b38de300eb2b2be0aef1
#
_cell.length_a   1.000
_cell.length_b   1.000
_cell.length_c   1.000
_cell.angle_alpha   90.00
_cell.angle_beta   90.00
_cell.angle_gamma   90.00
#
_symmetry.space_group_name_H-M   'P 1'
#
loop_
_entity.id
_entity.type
_entity.pdbx_description
1 polymer ?
#
loop_
_entity_poly.entity_id
_entity_poly.type
_entity_poly.pdbx_seq_one_letter_code
_entity_poly.pdbx_strand_id
1 'polypeptide(L)'
;MDRTVWDSTRRVEQVSTRRSVVSRALVGMTLVAVAGGAAADGPGRGSTATFERNYLVFIIDHHYSALRMSELAAGTDTQRDAAVSNPTEGTAPTPGFAATVAKASDDQIRSMARQANRTQREEIMKAQRFLRDWYGVQHEPQLSAEGRNMLTVLDSTPAGSQFNQTFLRMFSNHHLSALAPSVHCQVKSDIAHNGLLRYCENIVVTQKNGINDMREMLCKNYSDCGFVPATGDRRKDLFF
;
A
#
# COMPACT_ATOMS: atom_id res chain seq x y z
N MET A 1 55.47 19.13 -3.05
CA MET A 1 56.05 17.80 -2.98
C MET A 1 54.91 16.86 -2.66
N ASP A 2 54.42 15.95 -3.44
CA ASP A 2 54.75 15.48 -4.80
C ASP A 2 53.41 15.00 -5.45
N ARG A 3 53.27 15.28 -6.73
CA ARG A 3 52.13 14.84 -7.55
C ARG A 3 52.49 13.50 -8.13
N THR A 4 51.61 12.52 -8.10
CA THR A 4 51.65 11.39 -9.03
C THR A 4 50.33 11.25 -9.78
N VAL A 5 50.40 11.67 -11.02
CA VAL A 5 49.46 11.46 -12.10
C VAL A 5 49.57 10.00 -12.56
N TRP A 6 48.45 9.29 -12.70
CA TRP A 6 48.38 8.01 -13.40
C TRP A 6 47.69 8.22 -14.74
N ASP A 7 48.54 8.17 -15.80
CA ASP A 7 48.15 8.04 -17.18
C ASP A 7 48.15 6.54 -17.54
N SER A 8 47.08 6.04 -18.13
CA SER A 8 47.07 4.72 -18.78
C SER A 8 46.22 4.72 -20.03
N THR A 9 46.84 5.19 -21.10
CA THR A 9 46.45 4.82 -22.45
C THR A 9 46.79 3.34 -22.71
N ARG A 10 45.80 2.49 -22.90
CA ARG A 10 45.97 1.15 -23.47
C ARG A 10 45.28 1.02 -24.82
N ARG A 11 46.14 0.83 -25.79
CA ARG A 11 45.98 0.55 -27.21
C ARG A 11 45.13 -0.72 -27.41
N VAL A 12 44.12 -0.65 -28.26
CA VAL A 12 43.35 -1.81 -28.72
C VAL A 12 44.02 -2.35 -29.96
N GLU A 13 44.58 -3.57 -29.87
CA GLU A 13 45.05 -4.34 -31.02
C GLU A 13 43.87 -4.99 -31.74
N GLN A 14 43.80 -4.70 -33.04
CA GLN A 14 42.92 -5.40 -33.98
C GLN A 14 43.51 -6.74 -34.35
N VAL A 15 42.84 -7.83 -34.03
CA VAL A 15 43.14 -9.17 -34.58
C VAL A 15 42.20 -9.45 -35.73
N SER A 16 42.75 -9.42 -36.91
CA SER A 16 42.12 -9.89 -38.14
C SER A 16 42.17 -11.43 -38.18
N THR A 17 41.05 -12.10 -38.28
CA THR A 17 40.98 -13.52 -38.61
C THR A 17 39.99 -13.82 -39.72
N ARG A 18 40.56 -14.54 -40.67
CA ARG A 18 40.13 -14.97 -41.99
C ARG A 18 38.76 -15.68 -42.01
N ARG A 19 38.02 -15.38 -43.08
CA ARG A 19 36.81 -16.08 -43.50
C ARG A 19 37.11 -17.54 -43.85
N SER A 20 36.40 -18.47 -43.27
CA SER A 20 36.18 -19.81 -43.82
C SER A 20 34.70 -19.96 -44.11
N VAL A 21 34.37 -20.07 -45.35
CA VAL A 21 33.06 -20.38 -45.88
C VAL A 21 32.83 -21.89 -45.71
N VAL A 22 31.93 -22.27 -44.81
CA VAL A 22 31.40 -23.64 -44.74
C VAL A 22 29.89 -23.55 -44.96
N SER A 23 29.49 -23.95 -46.16
CA SER A 23 28.10 -24.19 -46.49
C SER A 23 27.56 -25.31 -45.62
N ARG A 24 26.58 -25.01 -44.76
CA ARG A 24 25.78 -26.03 -44.10
C ARG A 24 24.30 -25.82 -44.42
N ALA A 25 23.70 -26.90 -44.85
CA ALA A 25 22.32 -27.06 -45.22
C ALA A 25 21.38 -26.55 -44.11
N LEU A 26 20.42 -25.70 -44.48
CA LEU A 26 19.31 -25.30 -43.65
C LEU A 26 18.36 -26.49 -43.48
N VAL A 27 18.42 -27.17 -42.36
CA VAL A 27 17.29 -27.94 -41.84
C VAL A 27 16.41 -26.94 -41.12
N GLY A 28 15.26 -26.64 -41.72
CA GLY A 28 14.25 -25.78 -41.14
C GLY A 28 13.66 -26.42 -39.88
N MET A 29 14.15 -26.04 -38.71
CA MET A 29 13.51 -26.29 -37.42
C MET A 29 12.57 -25.11 -37.16
N THR A 30 11.31 -25.28 -37.47
CA THR A 30 10.23 -24.37 -37.00
C THR A 30 10.22 -24.44 -35.50
N LEU A 31 10.88 -23.50 -34.84
CA LEU A 31 10.64 -23.18 -33.42
C LEU A 31 9.24 -22.63 -33.33
N VAL A 32 8.27 -23.47 -32.93
CA VAL A 32 7.03 -23.02 -32.38
C VAL A 32 7.37 -22.35 -31.06
N ALA A 33 7.50 -21.04 -31.10
CA ALA A 33 7.51 -20.24 -29.89
C ALA A 33 6.13 -20.42 -29.23
N VAL A 34 6.03 -21.36 -28.31
CA VAL A 34 4.96 -21.35 -27.34
C VAL A 34 5.20 -20.09 -26.51
N ALA A 35 4.57 -18.99 -26.91
CA ALA A 35 4.37 -17.86 -26.04
C ALA A 35 3.53 -18.40 -24.87
N GLY A 36 4.21 -18.81 -23.81
CA GLY A 36 3.60 -19.02 -22.52
C GLY A 36 3.12 -17.65 -22.03
N GLY A 37 2.00 -17.17 -22.58
CA GLY A 37 1.24 -16.13 -21.97
C GLY A 37 0.94 -16.64 -20.57
N ALA A 38 1.43 -15.97 -19.52
CA ALA A 38 0.88 -16.16 -18.20
C ALA A 38 -0.63 -16.04 -18.39
N ALA A 39 -1.32 -17.16 -18.26
CA ALA A 39 -2.77 -17.16 -18.33
C ALA A 39 -3.22 -16.15 -17.30
N ALA A 40 -3.84 -15.05 -17.73
CA ALA A 40 -4.47 -14.13 -16.82
C ALA A 40 -5.41 -14.98 -15.99
N ASP A 41 -5.27 -14.97 -14.67
CA ASP A 41 -6.15 -15.72 -13.79
C ASP A 41 -7.59 -15.34 -14.19
N GLY A 42 -8.36 -16.32 -14.65
CA GLY A 42 -9.76 -16.10 -15.01
C GLY A 42 -10.59 -15.77 -13.76
N PRO A 43 -11.80 -15.24 -13.91
CA PRO A 43 -12.64 -14.90 -12.76
C PRO A 43 -12.90 -16.14 -11.90
N GLY A 44 -12.84 -15.96 -10.59
CA GLY A 44 -13.27 -16.97 -9.63
C GLY A 44 -14.74 -17.34 -9.84
N ARG A 45 -15.19 -18.48 -9.30
CA ARG A 45 -16.56 -19.00 -9.48
C ARG A 45 -17.26 -19.16 -8.14
N GLY A 46 -18.60 -19.03 -8.15
CA GLY A 46 -19.46 -19.30 -7.00
C GLY A 46 -19.10 -18.44 -5.77
N SER A 47 -18.97 -19.09 -4.61
CA SER A 47 -18.67 -18.43 -3.33
C SER A 47 -17.30 -17.75 -3.30
N THR A 48 -16.34 -18.31 -4.02
CA THR A 48 -14.99 -17.74 -4.15
C THR A 48 -15.04 -16.38 -4.86
N ALA A 49 -15.71 -16.28 -5.99
CA ALA A 49 -15.89 -15.01 -6.70
C ALA A 49 -16.56 -13.94 -5.83
N THR A 50 -17.58 -14.35 -5.06
CA THR A 50 -18.28 -13.45 -4.13
C THR A 50 -17.34 -12.97 -3.03
N PHE A 51 -16.59 -13.88 -2.41
CA PHE A 51 -15.62 -13.52 -1.38
C PHE A 51 -14.57 -12.54 -1.89
N GLU A 52 -13.90 -12.86 -3.00
CA GLU A 52 -12.84 -12.04 -3.56
C GLU A 52 -13.32 -10.63 -3.92
N ARG A 53 -14.48 -10.51 -4.57
CA ARG A 53 -15.09 -9.20 -4.87
C ARG A 53 -15.41 -8.41 -3.61
N ASN A 54 -16.05 -9.06 -2.62
CA ASN A 54 -16.43 -8.39 -1.38
C ASN A 54 -15.20 -7.92 -0.60
N TYR A 55 -14.15 -8.75 -0.54
CA TYR A 55 -12.89 -8.36 0.08
C TYR A 55 -12.24 -7.17 -0.62
N LEU A 56 -12.18 -7.19 -1.96
CA LEU A 56 -11.59 -6.09 -2.73
C LEU A 56 -12.38 -4.78 -2.56
N VAL A 57 -13.71 -4.84 -2.58
CA VAL A 57 -14.56 -3.66 -2.29
C VAL A 57 -14.31 -3.17 -0.86
N PHE A 58 -14.33 -4.08 0.11
CA PHE A 58 -14.06 -3.74 1.51
C PHE A 58 -12.73 -3.01 1.69
N ILE A 59 -11.64 -3.53 1.14
CA ILE A 59 -10.31 -2.95 1.36
C ILE A 59 -10.14 -1.60 0.65
N ILE A 60 -10.80 -1.39 -0.51
CA ILE A 60 -10.83 -0.11 -1.20
C ILE A 60 -11.51 0.95 -0.32
N ASP A 61 -12.70 0.66 0.20
CA ASP A 61 -13.48 1.59 1.01
C ASP A 61 -12.82 1.85 2.37
N HIS A 62 -12.23 0.80 2.96
CA HIS A 62 -11.45 0.90 4.18
C HIS A 62 -10.25 1.85 3.99
N HIS A 63 -9.43 1.62 2.99
CA HIS A 63 -8.24 2.44 2.74
C HIS A 63 -8.59 3.88 2.32
N TYR A 64 -9.75 4.08 1.70
CA TYR A 64 -10.19 5.43 1.33
C TYR A 64 -10.36 6.34 2.56
N SER A 65 -10.92 5.84 3.66
CA SER A 65 -10.98 6.59 4.90
C SER A 65 -9.59 6.90 5.47
N ALA A 66 -8.64 5.97 5.35
CA ALA A 66 -7.28 6.18 5.79
C ALA A 66 -6.52 7.25 4.99
N LEU A 67 -6.82 7.41 3.69
CA LEU A 67 -6.26 8.52 2.91
C LEU A 67 -6.62 9.85 3.56
N ARG A 68 -7.91 10.03 3.93
CA ARG A 68 -8.37 11.26 4.56
C ARG A 68 -7.85 11.42 5.99
N MET A 69 -7.79 10.35 6.78
CA MET A 69 -7.19 10.39 8.12
C MET A 69 -5.73 10.87 8.05
N SER A 70 -4.96 10.32 7.13
CA SER A 70 -3.57 10.70 6.91
C SER A 70 -3.42 12.14 6.42
N GLU A 71 -4.33 12.60 5.57
CA GLU A 71 -4.37 13.98 5.07
C GLU A 71 -4.66 14.98 6.20
N LEU A 72 -5.57 14.67 7.13
CA LEU A 72 -5.81 15.48 8.33
C LEU A 72 -4.54 15.60 9.20
N ALA A 73 -3.76 14.53 9.32
CA ALA A 73 -2.53 14.55 10.10
C ALA A 73 -1.41 15.34 9.43
N ALA A 74 -1.16 15.12 8.15
CA ALA A 74 0.00 15.67 7.45
C ALA A 74 -0.28 16.96 6.65
N GLY A 75 -1.55 17.33 6.47
CA GLY A 75 -2.00 18.41 5.59
C GLY A 75 -2.10 17.98 4.13
N THR A 76 -2.82 18.76 3.34
CA THR A 76 -2.94 18.57 1.89
C THR A 76 -1.90 19.37 1.16
N ASP A 77 -1.19 18.72 0.26
CA ASP A 77 -0.36 19.38 -0.74
C ASP A 77 -1.05 19.31 -2.11
N THR A 78 -1.64 20.42 -2.52
CA THR A 78 -2.36 20.53 -3.79
C THR A 78 -1.45 20.60 -5.02
N GLN A 79 -0.16 20.84 -4.81
CA GLN A 79 0.85 20.87 -5.88
C GLN A 79 1.51 19.52 -6.11
N ARG A 80 1.20 18.54 -5.25
CA ARG A 80 1.89 17.27 -5.24
C ARG A 80 1.29 16.28 -6.22
N ASP A 81 2.15 15.72 -7.07
CA ASP A 81 1.91 14.45 -7.71
C ASP A 81 1.99 13.32 -6.67
N ALA A 82 1.03 12.39 -6.69
CA ALA A 82 1.01 11.24 -5.78
C ALA A 82 2.28 10.38 -5.83
N ALA A 83 3.05 10.46 -6.91
CA ALA A 83 4.30 9.72 -7.12
C ALA A 83 5.52 10.36 -6.45
N VAL A 84 5.49 11.66 -6.13
CA VAL A 84 6.65 12.37 -5.58
C VAL A 84 6.65 12.33 -4.05
N SER A 85 7.77 11.97 -3.46
CA SER A 85 7.99 11.90 -2.01
C SER A 85 8.96 12.97 -1.55
N ASN A 86 8.44 14.01 -0.91
CA ASN A 86 9.25 14.97 -0.16
C ASN A 86 8.82 14.96 1.32
N PRO A 87 9.73 14.76 2.29
CA PRO A 87 9.38 14.63 3.71
C PRO A 87 8.77 15.89 4.32
N THR A 88 8.91 17.06 3.70
CA THR A 88 8.36 18.33 4.21
C THR A 88 6.98 18.66 3.66
N GLU A 89 6.50 17.94 2.64
CA GLU A 89 5.23 18.20 1.97
C GLU A 89 4.04 17.50 2.66
N GLY A 90 2.82 17.93 2.32
CA GLY A 90 1.60 17.26 2.72
C GLY A 90 1.35 15.94 1.96
N THR A 91 0.16 15.40 2.08
CA THR A 91 -0.32 14.28 1.26
C THR A 91 -0.96 14.79 -0.03
N ALA A 92 -1.02 13.94 -1.05
CA ALA A 92 -1.88 14.22 -2.20
C ALA A 92 -3.34 14.37 -1.76
N PRO A 93 -4.14 15.23 -2.43
CA PRO A 93 -5.55 15.41 -2.10
C PRO A 93 -6.32 14.09 -2.12
N THR A 94 -7.19 13.89 -1.14
CA THR A 94 -8.16 12.78 -1.15
C THR A 94 -9.37 13.22 -1.97
N PRO A 95 -9.76 12.50 -3.04
CA PRO A 95 -10.92 12.86 -3.84
C PRO A 95 -12.17 13.05 -2.97
N GLY A 96 -12.99 14.04 -3.29
CA GLY A 96 -14.22 14.34 -2.53
C GLY A 96 -14.03 15.12 -1.24
N PHE A 97 -12.80 15.49 -0.87
CA PHE A 97 -12.51 16.31 0.31
C PHE A 97 -11.82 17.62 -0.04
N ALA A 98 -12.14 18.67 0.72
CA ALA A 98 -11.41 19.92 0.64
C ALA A 98 -10.00 19.78 1.21
N ALA A 99 -9.06 20.57 0.69
CA ALA A 99 -7.70 20.65 1.24
C ALA A 99 -7.73 21.06 2.72
N THR A 100 -6.81 20.52 3.50
CA THR A 100 -6.70 20.79 4.94
C THR A 100 -5.26 21.10 5.33
N VAL A 101 -5.09 21.88 6.39
CA VAL A 101 -3.81 22.09 7.03
C VAL A 101 -3.47 20.91 7.94
N ALA A 102 -2.18 20.64 8.14
CA ALA A 102 -1.74 19.59 9.04
C ALA A 102 -2.21 19.87 10.48
N LYS A 103 -2.88 18.90 11.10
CA LYS A 103 -3.30 18.95 12.50
C LYS A 103 -2.29 18.32 13.45
N ALA A 104 -1.48 17.37 12.97
CA ALA A 104 -0.40 16.81 13.77
C ALA A 104 0.72 17.84 13.94
N SER A 105 1.20 18.00 15.18
CA SER A 105 2.33 18.86 15.50
C SER A 105 3.68 18.13 15.50
N ASP A 106 3.67 16.80 15.51
CA ASP A 106 4.84 15.93 15.52
C ASP A 106 5.24 15.55 14.10
N ASP A 107 6.49 15.81 13.72
CA ASP A 107 7.02 15.55 12.38
C ASP A 107 7.08 14.06 12.05
N GLN A 108 7.32 13.21 13.03
CA GLN A 108 7.35 11.76 12.86
C GLN A 108 5.94 11.24 12.50
N ILE A 109 4.91 11.75 13.19
CA ILE A 109 3.51 11.43 12.89
C ILE A 109 3.13 11.91 11.49
N ARG A 110 3.50 13.15 11.12
CA ARG A 110 3.26 13.65 9.76
C ARG A 110 3.96 12.81 8.70
N SER A 111 5.21 12.40 8.95
CA SER A 111 5.97 11.53 8.04
C SER A 111 5.33 10.16 7.87
N MET A 112 4.93 9.53 8.98
CA MET A 112 4.20 8.25 8.97
C MET A 112 2.86 8.39 8.19
N ALA A 113 2.11 9.45 8.44
CA ALA A 113 0.84 9.70 7.75
C ALA A 113 1.03 9.85 6.23
N ARG A 114 2.07 10.57 5.77
CA ARG A 114 2.41 10.68 4.34
C ARG A 114 2.75 9.32 3.73
N GLN A 115 3.52 8.50 4.43
CA GLN A 115 3.87 7.16 3.96
C GLN A 115 2.63 6.27 3.87
N ALA A 116 1.80 6.27 4.90
CA ALA A 116 0.55 5.51 4.93
C ALA A 116 -0.39 5.93 3.79
N ASN A 117 -0.53 7.24 3.53
CA ASN A 117 -1.35 7.75 2.42
C ASN A 117 -0.88 7.20 1.06
N ARG A 118 0.44 7.20 0.80
CA ARG A 118 0.98 6.64 -0.46
C ARG A 118 0.72 5.15 -0.58
N THR A 119 1.09 4.39 0.43
CA THR A 119 0.95 2.93 0.42
C THR A 119 -0.51 2.53 0.21
N GLN A 120 -1.43 3.13 0.97
CA GLN A 120 -2.84 2.76 0.87
C GLN A 120 -3.49 3.24 -0.44
N ARG A 121 -3.00 4.34 -1.03
CA ARG A 121 -3.41 4.75 -2.38
C ARG A 121 -3.00 3.73 -3.45
N GLU A 122 -1.79 3.21 -3.38
CA GLU A 122 -1.31 2.16 -4.28
C GLU A 122 -2.09 0.86 -4.08
N GLU A 123 -2.42 0.52 -2.83
CA GLU A 123 -3.24 -0.64 -2.49
C GLU A 123 -4.67 -0.50 -3.03
N ILE A 124 -5.31 0.67 -2.94
CA ILE A 124 -6.60 0.95 -3.60
C ILE A 124 -6.51 0.72 -5.10
N MET A 125 -5.54 1.35 -5.77
CA MET A 125 -5.38 1.22 -7.22
C MET A 125 -5.15 -0.24 -7.65
N LYS A 126 -4.43 -1.01 -6.85
CA LYS A 126 -4.20 -2.44 -7.11
C LYS A 126 -5.48 -3.26 -6.95
N ALA A 127 -6.25 -3.01 -5.90
CA ALA A 127 -7.54 -3.69 -5.68
C ALA A 127 -8.57 -3.34 -6.78
N GLN A 128 -8.62 -2.08 -7.20
CA GLN A 128 -9.46 -1.65 -8.33
C GLN A 128 -9.06 -2.33 -9.65
N ARG A 129 -7.75 -2.50 -9.91
CA ARG A 129 -7.30 -3.29 -11.07
C ARG A 129 -7.77 -4.72 -10.98
N PHE A 130 -7.66 -5.39 -9.84
CA PHE A 130 -8.13 -6.76 -9.65
C PHE A 130 -9.63 -6.88 -9.89
N LEU A 131 -10.44 -5.96 -9.32
CA LEU A 131 -11.90 -5.96 -9.57
C LEU A 131 -12.24 -5.82 -11.06
N ARG A 132 -11.57 -4.90 -11.75
CA ARG A 132 -11.80 -4.67 -13.18
C ARG A 132 -11.33 -5.85 -14.02
N ASP A 133 -10.10 -6.32 -13.81
CA ASP A 133 -9.44 -7.28 -14.69
C ASP A 133 -10.00 -8.70 -14.50
N TRP A 134 -10.39 -9.06 -13.27
CA TRP A 134 -10.93 -10.40 -12.99
C TRP A 134 -12.44 -10.48 -13.05
N TYR A 135 -13.14 -9.40 -12.74
CA TYR A 135 -14.59 -9.41 -12.55
C TYR A 135 -15.36 -8.41 -13.43
N GLY A 136 -14.66 -7.55 -14.18
CA GLY A 136 -15.30 -6.48 -14.96
C GLY A 136 -16.01 -5.43 -14.09
N VAL A 137 -15.68 -5.36 -12.79
CA VAL A 137 -16.32 -4.46 -11.83
C VAL A 137 -15.47 -3.19 -11.67
N GLN A 138 -16.11 -2.04 -11.84
CA GLN A 138 -15.54 -0.74 -11.45
C GLN A 138 -16.15 -0.35 -10.11
N HIS A 139 -15.32 0.00 -9.14
CA HIS A 139 -15.74 0.44 -7.83
C HIS A 139 -15.05 1.75 -7.46
N GLU A 140 -15.84 2.79 -7.27
CA GLU A 140 -15.37 4.07 -6.75
C GLU A 140 -15.33 4.00 -5.21
N PRO A 141 -14.20 4.40 -4.58
CA PRO A 141 -14.06 4.33 -3.13
C PRO A 141 -15.13 5.11 -2.38
N GLN A 142 -15.69 4.52 -1.34
CA GLN A 142 -16.75 5.11 -0.52
C GLN A 142 -16.39 5.05 0.97
N LEU A 143 -16.86 6.02 1.74
CA LEU A 143 -16.72 5.97 3.19
C LEU A 143 -17.70 4.98 3.80
N SER A 144 -17.17 4.02 4.55
CA SER A 144 -17.98 3.21 5.47
C SER A 144 -18.56 4.05 6.61
N ALA A 145 -19.54 3.53 7.33
CA ALA A 145 -20.06 4.20 8.55
C ALA A 145 -18.96 4.38 9.60
N GLU A 146 -18.11 3.36 9.77
CA GLU A 146 -16.95 3.41 10.68
C GLU A 146 -15.96 4.49 10.25
N GLY A 147 -15.58 4.52 8.96
CA GLY A 147 -14.68 5.55 8.40
C GLY A 147 -15.22 6.96 8.63
N ARG A 148 -16.52 7.20 8.40
CA ARG A 148 -17.15 8.50 8.69
C ARG A 148 -17.04 8.88 10.16
N ASN A 149 -17.31 7.94 11.07
CA ASN A 149 -17.23 8.21 12.51
C ASN A 149 -15.80 8.57 12.93
N MET A 150 -14.80 7.82 12.46
CA MET A 150 -13.39 8.11 12.73
C MET A 150 -12.98 9.48 12.21
N LEU A 151 -13.39 9.83 11.00
CA LEU A 151 -13.11 11.15 10.41
C LEU A 151 -13.78 12.27 11.20
N THR A 152 -15.02 12.09 11.64
CA THR A 152 -15.73 13.09 12.47
C THR A 152 -14.97 13.38 13.77
N VAL A 153 -14.47 12.34 14.44
CA VAL A 153 -13.66 12.51 15.65
C VAL A 153 -12.35 13.23 15.37
N LEU A 154 -11.61 12.82 14.33
CA LEU A 154 -10.35 13.46 13.99
C LEU A 154 -10.53 14.91 13.53
N ASP A 155 -11.56 15.17 12.75
CA ASP A 155 -11.85 16.52 12.26
C ASP A 155 -12.25 17.48 13.40
N SER A 156 -12.97 17.00 14.40
CA SER A 156 -13.34 17.79 15.59
C SER A 156 -12.20 17.90 16.64
N THR A 157 -11.19 17.05 16.58
CA THR A 157 -10.06 17.08 17.54
C THR A 157 -9.17 18.31 17.27
N PRO A 158 -8.87 19.15 18.30
CA PRO A 158 -7.96 20.27 18.15
C PRO A 158 -6.56 19.84 17.67
N ALA A 159 -5.94 20.65 16.80
CA ALA A 159 -4.57 20.42 16.34
C ALA A 159 -3.56 20.40 17.51
N GLY A 160 -2.43 19.73 17.31
CA GLY A 160 -1.37 19.63 18.32
C GLY A 160 -1.33 18.29 19.03
N SER A 161 -0.85 18.26 20.27
CA SER A 161 -0.62 17.03 21.03
C SER A 161 -1.89 16.17 21.21
N GLN A 162 -3.04 16.80 21.39
CA GLN A 162 -4.31 16.08 21.51
C GLN A 162 -4.66 15.35 20.19
N PHE A 163 -4.47 16.03 19.05
CA PHE A 163 -4.65 15.39 17.75
C PHE A 163 -3.68 14.22 17.57
N ASN A 164 -2.41 14.42 17.91
CA ASN A 164 -1.38 13.38 17.78
C ASN A 164 -1.80 12.08 18.47
N GLN A 165 -2.19 12.17 19.73
CA GLN A 165 -2.63 10.99 20.51
C GLN A 165 -3.91 10.37 19.94
N THR A 166 -4.91 11.18 19.62
CA THR A 166 -6.17 10.70 19.05
C THR A 166 -5.93 10.02 17.72
N PHE A 167 -5.10 10.62 16.85
CA PHE A 167 -4.75 10.05 15.55
C PHE A 167 -4.06 8.69 15.70
N LEU A 168 -3.02 8.59 16.53
CA LEU A 168 -2.30 7.33 16.72
C LEU A 168 -3.20 6.21 17.21
N ARG A 169 -4.12 6.49 18.17
CA ARG A 169 -5.07 5.50 18.67
C ARG A 169 -6.08 5.10 17.59
N MET A 170 -6.69 6.08 16.93
CA MET A 170 -7.72 5.81 15.93
C MET A 170 -7.15 5.15 14.69
N PHE A 171 -5.98 5.58 14.24
CA PHE A 171 -5.34 5.00 13.08
C PHE A 171 -4.83 3.58 13.35
N SER A 172 -4.40 3.29 14.60
CA SER A 172 -4.12 1.91 15.04
C SER A 172 -5.38 1.04 15.01
N ASN A 173 -6.53 1.55 15.49
CA ASN A 173 -7.81 0.83 15.42
C ASN A 173 -8.24 0.59 13.98
N HIS A 174 -8.09 1.58 13.12
CA HIS A 174 -8.36 1.46 11.69
C HIS A 174 -7.50 0.34 11.07
N HIS A 175 -6.20 0.33 11.32
CA HIS A 175 -5.31 -0.73 10.83
C HIS A 175 -5.72 -2.11 11.37
N LEU A 176 -6.09 -2.20 12.64
CA LEU A 176 -6.53 -3.45 13.25
C LEU A 176 -7.78 -4.03 12.57
N SER A 177 -8.74 -3.20 12.18
CA SER A 177 -9.97 -3.65 11.53
C SER A 177 -9.75 -4.28 10.15
N ALA A 178 -8.62 -3.99 9.48
CA ALA A 178 -8.23 -4.65 8.24
C ALA A 178 -7.56 -6.01 8.43
N LEU A 179 -7.01 -6.30 9.62
CA LEU A 179 -6.22 -7.53 9.82
C LEU A 179 -7.06 -8.80 9.70
N ALA A 180 -8.19 -8.89 10.41
CA ALA A 180 -9.00 -10.11 10.40
C ALA A 180 -9.52 -10.49 9.01
N PRO A 181 -10.10 -9.57 8.20
CA PRO A 181 -10.48 -9.87 6.82
C PRO A 181 -9.29 -10.29 5.95
N SER A 182 -8.13 -9.66 6.13
CA SER A 182 -6.94 -9.96 5.32
C SER A 182 -6.29 -11.29 5.69
N VAL A 183 -6.27 -11.66 6.98
CA VAL A 183 -5.87 -13.00 7.43
C VAL A 183 -6.86 -14.05 6.91
N HIS A 184 -8.17 -13.77 6.96
CA HIS A 184 -9.17 -14.68 6.40
C HIS A 184 -8.93 -14.91 4.89
N CYS A 185 -8.58 -13.87 4.16
CA CYS A 185 -8.19 -14.00 2.76
C CYS A 185 -6.98 -14.93 2.58
N GLN A 186 -5.95 -14.83 3.43
CA GLN A 186 -4.75 -15.68 3.32
C GLN A 186 -5.02 -17.15 3.59
N VAL A 187 -5.90 -17.45 4.55
CA VAL A 187 -6.15 -18.85 4.97
C VAL A 187 -7.31 -19.52 4.23
N LYS A 188 -8.02 -18.77 3.39
CA LYS A 188 -9.12 -19.32 2.59
C LYS A 188 -8.57 -20.24 1.51
N SER A 189 -8.91 -21.52 1.59
CA SER A 189 -8.32 -22.60 0.78
C SER A 189 -8.71 -22.58 -0.69
N ASP A 190 -9.79 -21.89 -1.05
CA ASP A 190 -10.38 -21.88 -2.39
C ASP A 190 -10.25 -20.52 -3.11
N ILE A 191 -9.27 -19.70 -2.73
CA ILE A 191 -8.95 -18.46 -3.46
C ILE A 191 -8.52 -18.81 -4.88
N ALA A 192 -9.16 -18.17 -5.87
CA ALA A 192 -8.88 -18.42 -7.28
C ALA A 192 -7.62 -17.71 -7.79
N HIS A 193 -7.26 -16.58 -7.17
CA HIS A 193 -6.19 -15.71 -7.67
C HIS A 193 -5.01 -15.64 -6.70
N ASN A 194 -3.89 -16.23 -7.07
CA ASN A 194 -2.64 -16.13 -6.30
C ASN A 194 -2.18 -14.67 -6.08
N GLY A 195 -2.52 -13.78 -7.00
CA GLY A 195 -2.28 -12.35 -6.87
C GLY A 195 -3.00 -11.74 -5.68
N LEU A 196 -4.22 -12.23 -5.36
CA LEU A 196 -4.97 -11.80 -4.20
C LEU A 196 -4.35 -12.30 -2.90
N LEU A 197 -3.90 -13.56 -2.85
CA LEU A 197 -3.22 -14.09 -1.65
C LEU A 197 -2.01 -13.23 -1.26
N ARG A 198 -1.14 -12.92 -2.22
CA ARG A 198 0.01 -12.03 -1.99
C ARG A 198 -0.40 -10.61 -1.60
N TYR A 199 -1.51 -10.12 -2.14
CA TYR A 199 -2.05 -8.82 -1.77
C TYR A 199 -2.53 -8.82 -0.32
N CYS A 200 -3.28 -9.83 0.10
CA CYS A 200 -3.76 -9.99 1.48
C CYS A 200 -2.59 -10.12 2.47
N GLU A 201 -1.55 -10.87 2.10
CA GLU A 201 -0.31 -10.99 2.89
C GLU A 201 0.36 -9.63 3.10
N ASN A 202 0.51 -8.84 2.03
CA ASN A 202 1.10 -7.50 2.13
C ASN A 202 0.26 -6.59 3.04
N ILE A 203 -1.07 -6.63 2.93
CA ILE A 203 -1.95 -5.86 3.82
C ILE A 203 -1.72 -6.25 5.28
N VAL A 204 -1.67 -7.54 5.60
CA VAL A 204 -1.41 -7.98 6.98
C VAL A 204 -0.07 -7.45 7.50
N VAL A 205 0.98 -7.55 6.70
CA VAL A 205 2.32 -7.08 7.08
C VAL A 205 2.34 -5.57 7.29
N THR A 206 1.83 -4.80 6.34
CA THR A 206 1.84 -3.32 6.40
C THR A 206 0.99 -2.80 7.55
N GLN A 207 -0.23 -3.33 7.72
CA GLN A 207 -1.12 -2.89 8.80
C GLN A 207 -0.57 -3.25 10.18
N LYS A 208 -0.04 -4.47 10.36
CA LYS A 208 0.62 -4.89 11.62
C LYS A 208 1.80 -3.99 11.97
N ASN A 209 2.66 -3.69 11.01
CA ASN A 209 3.81 -2.82 11.23
C ASN A 209 3.36 -1.41 11.63
N GLY A 210 2.38 -0.84 10.92
CA GLY A 210 1.80 0.45 11.28
C GLY A 210 1.24 0.50 12.70
N ILE A 211 0.55 -0.56 13.15
CA ILE A 211 0.07 -0.68 14.54
C ILE A 211 1.24 -0.63 15.54
N ASN A 212 2.30 -1.39 15.27
CA ASN A 212 3.46 -1.43 16.15
C ASN A 212 4.15 -0.07 16.24
N ASP A 213 4.36 0.59 15.10
CA ASP A 213 4.97 1.93 15.05
C ASP A 213 4.14 2.96 15.83
N MET A 214 2.82 2.94 15.68
CA MET A 214 1.92 3.83 16.40
C MET A 214 1.90 3.55 17.91
N ARG A 215 1.95 2.29 18.33
CA ARG A 215 2.05 1.91 19.74
C ARG A 215 3.37 2.35 20.35
N GLU A 216 4.47 2.22 19.62
CA GLU A 216 5.78 2.71 20.05
C GLU A 216 5.76 4.23 20.23
N MET A 217 5.19 4.98 19.27
CA MET A 217 5.04 6.42 19.39
C MET A 217 4.18 6.84 20.59
N LEU A 218 3.05 6.14 20.82
CA LEU A 218 2.18 6.38 21.97
C LEU A 218 2.94 6.18 23.29
N CYS A 219 3.67 5.08 23.40
CA CYS A 219 4.46 4.79 24.60
C CYS A 219 5.57 5.81 24.82
N LYS A 220 6.38 6.06 23.79
CA LYS A 220 7.57 6.92 23.88
C LYS A 220 7.23 8.40 24.10
N ASN A 221 6.23 8.91 23.35
CA ASN A 221 5.97 10.35 23.32
C ASN A 221 4.84 10.77 24.27
N TYR A 222 3.97 9.84 24.67
CA TYR A 222 2.74 10.14 25.45
C TYR A 222 2.57 9.27 26.70
N SER A 223 3.56 8.43 27.03
CA SER A 223 3.51 7.50 28.19
C SER A 223 2.32 6.53 28.17
N ASP A 224 1.72 6.28 26.99
CA ASP A 224 0.64 5.35 26.78
C ASP A 224 1.17 4.02 26.25
N CYS A 225 1.82 3.23 27.13
CA CYS A 225 2.47 1.98 26.76
C CYS A 225 1.51 0.77 26.79
N GLY A 226 0.36 0.91 27.43
CA GLY A 226 -0.67 -0.13 27.54
C GLY A 226 -1.71 -0.12 26.42
N PHE A 227 -1.61 0.84 25.48
CA PHE A 227 -2.59 0.95 24.41
C PHE A 227 -2.63 -0.30 23.53
N VAL A 228 -3.79 -0.89 23.42
CA VAL A 228 -4.11 -1.98 22.51
C VAL A 228 -5.25 -1.51 21.62
N PRO A 229 -5.09 -1.51 20.28
CA PRO A 229 -6.17 -1.15 19.38
C PRO A 229 -7.40 -2.03 19.64
N ALA A 230 -8.59 -1.43 19.69
CA ALA A 230 -9.85 -2.12 19.85
C ALA A 230 -10.67 -2.07 18.55
N THR A 231 -11.39 -3.13 18.25
CA THR A 231 -12.24 -3.21 17.05
C THR A 231 -13.55 -2.43 17.18
N GLY A 232 -13.85 -1.96 18.39
CA GLY A 232 -15.14 -1.35 18.73
C GLY A 232 -16.29 -2.36 18.95
N ASP A 233 -16.09 -3.64 18.67
CA ASP A 233 -17.01 -4.72 18.95
C ASP A 233 -16.51 -5.51 20.18
N ARG A 234 -17.04 -5.18 21.37
CA ARG A 234 -16.64 -5.80 22.65
C ARG A 234 -16.66 -7.33 22.66
N ARG A 235 -17.41 -7.97 21.76
CA ARG A 235 -17.44 -9.43 21.64
C ARG A 235 -16.23 -9.97 20.89
N LYS A 236 -15.55 -9.16 20.09
CA LYS A 236 -14.35 -9.54 19.36
C LYS A 236 -13.07 -9.29 20.17
N ASP A 237 -13.15 -8.40 21.16
CA ASP A 237 -12.01 -8.07 22.03
C ASP A 237 -11.73 -9.15 23.10
N LEU A 238 -12.58 -10.19 23.18
CA LEU A 238 -12.46 -11.28 24.17
C LEU A 238 -11.59 -12.49 23.70
N PHE A 239 -10.98 -12.41 22.54
CA PHE A 239 -10.17 -13.50 21.98
C PHE A 239 -8.67 -13.19 21.92
N PHE A 240 -8.17 -12.32 22.81
CA PHE A 240 -6.75 -12.08 23.05
C PHE A 240 -6.41 -12.31 24.51
#